data_4c34b0c64bf7ddfebe7f7bd19ab6605f
#
_entry.id   4c34b0c64bf7ddfebe7f7bd19ab6605f
#
_cell.length_a   1.000
_cell.length_b   1.000
_cell.length_c   1.000
_cell.angle_alpha   90.00
_cell.angle_beta   90.00
_cell.angle_gamma   90.00
#
_symmetry.space_group_name_H-M   'P 1'
#
loop_
_entity.id
_entity.type
_entity.pdbx_description
1 polymer ?
#
loop_
_entity_poly.entity_id
_entity_poly.type
_entity_poly.pdbx_seq_one_letter_code
_entity_poly.pdbx_strand_id
1 'polypeptide(L)'
;MKFYTYVGQYNNKIYVRDIDSKGEEYSEYVPFEPTLYVPCPPEKATFRTLDNKPLASLKFPSINDCKSFVEQYDDVTNFAFHGSKSYVSQYISETYPDIQWDRSKILIYTLDIEVASDEGFPDIRSARSPITSLTIHNSVTDVYYVFGLGEYTPNDPEKTIKYFLCDNEEEMMQLFLDWWKDNPPHIITGWNCKFFDMPYIVNRLMFLGLNYKHLSPINKVFEKNVIIAGRDNQYYGIIGVSILDYIDLYKKYTYKNRESYRLDYIGQVELGMGKVTDDAVAGYNLYKTDYQKFIEYNIKDVEIVKKLDDKMKLLDLIITIAYESQVNFEDVFSPVKTWECIIYNFLKDQNIAVPNKRS
;
A
#
# COMPACT_ATOMS: atom_id res chain seq x y z
N MET A 1 -14.55 18.90 -3.33
CA MET A 1 -14.83 17.48 -3.11
C MET A 1 -13.50 16.85 -2.71
N LYS A 2 -13.49 15.92 -1.75
CA LYS A 2 -12.28 15.24 -1.28
C LYS A 2 -12.35 13.75 -1.62
N PHE A 3 -11.19 13.11 -1.81
CA PHE A 3 -11.08 11.66 -1.91
C PHE A 3 -9.95 11.16 -1.03
N TYR A 4 -10.15 10.02 -0.37
CA TYR A 4 -9.16 9.45 0.53
C TYR A 4 -8.05 8.73 -0.27
N THR A 5 -6.85 8.73 0.29
CA THR A 5 -5.74 7.88 -0.16
C THR A 5 -5.42 6.79 0.86
N TYR A 6 -5.87 6.98 2.10
CA TYR A 6 -5.76 5.99 3.17
C TYR A 6 -6.80 6.24 4.26
N VAL A 7 -7.46 5.19 4.74
CA VAL A 7 -8.36 5.23 5.90
C VAL A 7 -8.03 4.06 6.82
N GLY A 8 -7.71 4.33 8.07
CA GLY A 8 -7.38 3.29 9.04
C GLY A 8 -7.97 3.57 10.41
N GLN A 9 -8.31 2.52 11.17
CA GLN A 9 -8.65 2.68 12.57
C GLN A 9 -7.39 2.83 13.42
N TYR A 10 -7.36 3.85 14.24
CA TYR A 10 -6.31 4.07 15.23
C TYR A 10 -6.92 4.35 16.61
N ASN A 11 -6.82 3.36 17.50
CA ASN A 11 -7.49 3.39 18.81
C ASN A 11 -8.99 3.69 18.67
N ASN A 12 -9.45 4.80 19.26
CA ASN A 12 -10.84 5.25 19.28
C ASN A 12 -11.17 6.27 18.16
N LYS A 13 -10.31 6.40 17.15
CA LYS A 13 -10.46 7.36 16.04
C LYS A 13 -10.21 6.69 14.70
N ILE A 14 -10.63 7.33 13.64
CA ILE A 14 -10.23 7.02 12.28
C ILE A 14 -9.08 7.96 11.90
N TYR A 15 -7.99 7.40 11.40
CA TYR A 15 -6.93 8.14 10.74
C TYR A 15 -7.20 8.19 9.24
N VAL A 16 -7.18 9.36 8.67
CA VAL A 16 -7.47 9.60 7.25
C VAL A 16 -6.34 10.39 6.61
N ARG A 17 -5.95 9.98 5.41
CA ARG A 17 -5.27 10.85 4.43
C ARG A 17 -6.23 11.07 3.28
N ASP A 18 -6.50 12.31 2.94
CA ASP A 18 -7.32 12.67 1.80
C ASP A 18 -6.72 13.84 1.01
N ILE A 19 -7.20 14.01 -0.21
CA ILE A 19 -6.79 15.05 -1.14
C ILE A 19 -8.06 15.80 -1.58
N ASP A 20 -8.00 17.12 -1.59
CA ASP A 20 -9.10 17.92 -2.07
C ASP A 20 -9.05 18.19 -3.59
N SER A 21 -10.07 18.88 -4.11
CA SER A 21 -10.15 19.22 -5.54
C SER A 21 -9.04 20.15 -6.03
N LYS A 22 -8.32 20.84 -5.12
CA LYS A 22 -7.17 21.68 -5.45
C LYS A 22 -5.85 20.91 -5.43
N GLY A 23 -5.85 19.69 -4.88
CA GLY A 23 -4.65 18.87 -4.67
C GLY A 23 -3.99 19.11 -3.32
N GLU A 24 -4.66 19.78 -2.38
CA GLU A 24 -4.18 19.95 -1.02
C GLU A 24 -4.39 18.64 -0.26
N GLU A 25 -3.33 18.16 0.39
CA GLU A 25 -3.35 16.94 1.20
C GLU A 25 -3.71 17.24 2.65
N TYR A 26 -4.54 16.37 3.22
CA TYR A 26 -4.94 16.42 4.63
C TYR A 26 -4.62 15.09 5.29
N SER A 27 -4.16 15.15 6.52
CA SER A 27 -3.79 13.98 7.33
C SER A 27 -4.26 14.21 8.75
N GLU A 28 -5.31 13.53 9.18
CA GLU A 28 -5.98 13.84 10.45
C GLU A 28 -6.55 12.61 11.17
N TYR A 29 -6.77 12.76 12.48
CA TYR A 29 -7.48 11.80 13.32
C TYR A 29 -8.90 12.29 13.58
N VAL A 30 -9.89 11.63 12.98
CA VAL A 30 -11.30 12.00 13.07
C VAL A 30 -12.00 11.16 14.12
N PRO A 31 -12.75 11.75 15.09
CA PRO A 31 -13.70 11.00 15.90
C PRO A 31 -14.75 10.35 14.99
N PHE A 32 -15.14 9.12 15.31
CA PHE A 32 -16.17 8.42 14.54
C PHE A 32 -17.23 7.82 15.46
N GLU A 33 -18.47 7.99 15.08
CA GLU A 33 -19.68 7.52 15.77
C GLU A 33 -20.31 6.35 15.01
N PRO A 34 -19.88 5.10 15.26
CA PRO A 34 -20.38 3.94 14.52
C PRO A 34 -21.86 3.70 14.74
N THR A 35 -22.52 3.11 13.74
CA THR A 35 -23.93 2.73 13.79
C THR A 35 -24.10 1.22 13.67
N LEU A 36 -24.85 0.63 14.61
CA LEU A 36 -25.41 -0.71 14.51
C LEU A 36 -26.94 -0.63 14.49
N TYR A 37 -27.58 -1.76 14.27
CA TYR A 37 -29.02 -1.84 14.15
C TYR A 37 -29.57 -2.92 15.08
N VAL A 38 -30.63 -2.60 15.81
CA VAL A 38 -31.24 -3.49 16.80
C VAL A 38 -32.72 -3.69 16.50
N PRO A 39 -33.30 -4.86 16.84
CA PRO A 39 -34.74 -5.12 16.70
C PRO A 39 -35.58 -4.05 17.43
N CYS A 40 -36.63 -3.62 16.81
CA CYS A 40 -37.55 -2.62 17.39
C CYS A 40 -39.00 -2.88 16.95
N PRO A 41 -39.99 -2.23 17.61
CA PRO A 41 -41.35 -2.21 17.10
C PRO A 41 -41.43 -1.54 15.72
N PRO A 42 -42.42 -1.96 14.86
CA PRO A 42 -42.50 -1.50 13.47
C PRO A 42 -42.56 0.02 13.31
N GLU A 43 -43.23 0.72 14.23
CA GLU A 43 -43.38 2.17 14.24
C GLU A 43 -42.07 2.96 14.49
N LYS A 44 -41.06 2.30 15.02
CA LYS A 44 -39.71 2.87 15.29
C LYS A 44 -38.67 2.44 14.25
N ALA A 45 -39.09 1.64 13.28
CA ALA A 45 -38.14 1.07 12.31
C ALA A 45 -37.64 2.12 11.33
N THR A 46 -36.32 2.24 11.22
CA THR A 46 -35.62 3.02 10.17
C THR A 46 -34.92 2.11 9.17
N PHE A 47 -34.66 0.87 9.55
CA PHE A 47 -34.03 -0.18 8.77
C PHE A 47 -34.80 -1.50 8.92
N ARG A 48 -34.41 -2.49 8.16
CA ARG A 48 -34.93 -3.86 8.23
C ARG A 48 -33.83 -4.88 8.04
N THR A 49 -34.09 -6.11 8.46
CA THR A 49 -33.24 -7.28 8.12
C THR A 49 -33.51 -7.75 6.68
N LEU A 50 -32.71 -8.69 6.18
CA LEU A 50 -32.95 -9.36 4.89
C LEU A 50 -34.32 -10.08 4.83
N ASP A 51 -34.83 -10.54 5.95
CA ASP A 51 -36.15 -11.19 6.09
C ASP A 51 -37.26 -10.20 6.54
N ASN A 52 -37.05 -8.89 6.31
CA ASN A 52 -38.00 -7.80 6.54
C ASN A 52 -38.42 -7.55 8.00
N LYS A 53 -37.65 -7.99 8.98
CA LYS A 53 -37.90 -7.65 10.40
C LYS A 53 -37.47 -6.20 10.69
N PRO A 54 -38.24 -5.44 11.48
CA PRO A 54 -37.97 -4.04 11.75
C PRO A 54 -36.73 -3.84 12.64
N LEU A 55 -35.90 -2.88 12.29
CA LEU A 55 -34.68 -2.47 12.99
C LEU A 55 -34.63 -0.96 13.21
N ALA A 56 -34.17 -0.55 14.37
CA ALA A 56 -33.81 0.84 14.67
C ALA A 56 -32.30 1.02 14.64
N SER A 57 -31.84 2.18 14.17
CA SER A 57 -30.45 2.58 14.22
C SER A 57 -30.02 2.87 15.65
N LEU A 58 -28.89 2.33 16.06
CA LEU A 58 -28.21 2.60 17.33
C LEU A 58 -26.85 3.22 17.05
N LYS A 59 -26.74 4.52 17.24
CA LYS A 59 -25.51 5.28 17.02
C LYS A 59 -24.72 5.37 18.33
N PHE A 60 -23.42 5.09 18.27
CA PHE A 60 -22.54 5.09 19.44
C PHE A 60 -21.68 6.37 19.45
N PRO A 61 -21.43 6.96 20.65
CA PRO A 61 -20.61 8.16 20.76
C PRO A 61 -19.16 7.96 20.32
N SER A 62 -18.68 6.72 20.32
CA SER A 62 -17.33 6.39 19.92
C SER A 62 -17.18 4.93 19.46
N ILE A 63 -16.05 4.62 18.84
CA ILE A 63 -15.68 3.24 18.45
C ILE A 63 -15.59 2.32 19.69
N ASN A 64 -15.04 2.83 20.79
CA ASN A 64 -14.91 2.01 22.02
C ASN A 64 -16.26 1.67 22.62
N ASP A 65 -17.22 2.61 22.63
CA ASP A 65 -18.57 2.33 23.11
C ASP A 65 -19.26 1.27 22.26
N CYS A 66 -19.09 1.35 20.94
CA CYS A 66 -19.62 0.33 20.03
C CYS A 66 -18.93 -1.03 20.24
N LYS A 67 -17.62 -1.08 20.45
CA LYS A 67 -16.91 -2.33 20.77
C LYS A 67 -17.41 -2.95 22.07
N SER A 68 -17.53 -2.16 23.11
CA SER A 68 -18.04 -2.62 24.41
C SER A 68 -19.46 -3.18 24.30
N PHE A 69 -20.31 -2.55 23.51
CA PHE A 69 -21.64 -3.08 23.21
C PHE A 69 -21.57 -4.43 22.48
N VAL A 70 -20.75 -4.54 21.45
CA VAL A 70 -20.55 -5.79 20.70
C VAL A 70 -20.07 -6.90 21.64
N GLU A 71 -19.04 -6.65 22.45
CA GLU A 71 -18.50 -7.62 23.40
C GLU A 71 -19.53 -8.06 24.43
N GLN A 72 -20.40 -7.15 24.88
CA GLN A 72 -21.47 -7.46 25.87
C GLN A 72 -22.58 -8.30 25.26
N TYR A 73 -22.92 -8.12 23.99
CA TYR A 73 -24.16 -8.66 23.40
C TYR A 73 -23.96 -9.70 22.31
N ASP A 74 -22.73 -9.95 21.82
CA ASP A 74 -22.48 -10.87 20.68
C ASP A 74 -22.92 -12.30 20.99
N ASP A 75 -22.78 -12.75 22.27
CA ASP A 75 -23.11 -14.10 22.72
C ASP A 75 -24.44 -14.20 23.52
N VAL A 76 -25.22 -13.11 23.57
CA VAL A 76 -26.48 -13.10 24.32
C VAL A 76 -27.58 -13.86 23.58
N THR A 77 -28.10 -14.91 24.18
CA THR A 77 -29.17 -15.71 23.61
C THR A 77 -30.44 -14.85 23.42
N ASN A 78 -31.06 -14.95 22.24
CA ASN A 78 -32.26 -14.20 21.85
C ASN A 78 -32.09 -12.67 21.69
N PHE A 79 -30.85 -12.17 21.70
CA PHE A 79 -30.56 -10.80 21.29
C PHE A 79 -29.70 -10.83 20.02
N ALA A 80 -30.12 -10.07 19.03
CA ALA A 80 -29.38 -9.94 17.79
C ALA A 80 -29.20 -8.45 17.46
N PHE A 81 -28.02 -8.07 17.04
CA PHE A 81 -27.76 -6.78 16.41
C PHE A 81 -27.23 -7.03 14.99
N HIS A 82 -27.35 -6.03 14.15
CA HIS A 82 -26.99 -6.08 12.74
C HIS A 82 -26.06 -4.91 12.39
N GLY A 83 -25.42 -4.96 11.25
CA GLY A 83 -24.50 -3.92 10.76
C GLY A 83 -23.07 -4.38 10.63
N SER A 84 -22.25 -3.56 10.01
CA SER A 84 -20.84 -3.86 9.82
C SER A 84 -20.03 -3.58 11.09
N LYS A 85 -19.17 -4.52 11.51
CA LYS A 85 -18.17 -4.31 12.57
C LYS A 85 -16.89 -3.66 12.05
N SER A 86 -16.79 -3.38 10.72
CA SER A 86 -15.68 -2.64 10.13
C SER A 86 -15.93 -1.13 10.22
N TYR A 87 -15.37 -0.48 11.21
CA TYR A 87 -15.52 0.98 11.38
C TYR A 87 -14.90 1.77 10.23
N VAL A 88 -13.83 1.24 9.61
CA VAL A 88 -13.23 1.83 8.40
C VAL A 88 -14.22 1.82 7.26
N SER A 89 -14.90 0.69 7.01
CA SER A 89 -15.90 0.58 5.94
C SER A 89 -17.10 1.46 6.19
N GLN A 90 -17.59 1.55 7.44
CA GLN A 90 -18.67 2.46 7.80
C GLN A 90 -18.25 3.92 7.53
N TYR A 91 -17.06 4.32 7.99
CA TYR A 91 -16.54 5.67 7.80
C TYR A 91 -16.42 6.04 6.32
N ILE A 92 -15.83 5.17 5.50
CA ILE A 92 -15.68 5.42 4.06
C ILE A 92 -17.07 5.57 3.41
N SER A 93 -18.00 4.65 3.69
CA SER A 93 -19.36 4.67 3.14
C SER A 93 -20.16 5.91 3.55
N GLU A 94 -19.93 6.46 4.76
CA GLU A 94 -20.65 7.63 5.25
C GLU A 94 -20.02 8.95 4.79
N THR A 95 -18.69 8.98 4.68
CA THR A 95 -17.94 10.21 4.39
C THR A 95 -17.77 10.43 2.88
N TYR A 96 -17.68 9.35 2.09
CA TYR A 96 -17.37 9.39 0.66
C TYR A 96 -18.43 8.62 -0.18
N PRO A 97 -19.74 8.91 -0.05
CA PRO A 97 -20.79 8.15 -0.74
C PRO A 97 -20.68 8.22 -2.27
N ASP A 98 -20.31 9.39 -2.81
CA ASP A 98 -20.17 9.66 -4.25
C ASP A 98 -18.75 10.13 -4.56
N ILE A 99 -17.77 9.27 -4.31
CA ILE A 99 -16.35 9.63 -4.41
C ILE A 99 -15.96 9.92 -5.86
N GLN A 100 -15.38 11.10 -6.08
CA GLN A 100 -14.71 11.46 -7.32
C GLN A 100 -13.24 11.69 -7.04
N TRP A 101 -12.39 11.05 -7.81
CA TRP A 101 -10.95 11.05 -7.61
C TRP A 101 -10.20 11.47 -8.87
N ASP A 102 -8.98 11.92 -8.69
CA ASP A 102 -8.10 12.36 -9.76
C ASP A 102 -6.77 11.60 -9.68
N ARG A 103 -6.52 10.71 -10.64
CA ARG A 103 -5.32 9.89 -10.71
C ARG A 103 -4.04 10.71 -10.67
N SER A 104 -4.04 11.89 -11.29
CA SER A 104 -2.84 12.75 -11.37
C SER A 104 -2.38 13.29 -10.01
N LYS A 105 -3.24 13.27 -9.01
CA LYS A 105 -2.97 13.72 -7.64
C LYS A 105 -2.52 12.60 -6.71
N ILE A 106 -2.66 11.34 -7.12
CA ILE A 106 -2.24 10.19 -6.33
C ILE A 106 -0.75 9.96 -6.57
N LEU A 107 0.07 10.29 -5.58
CA LEU A 107 1.51 10.11 -5.62
C LEU A 107 1.86 8.63 -5.46
N ILE A 108 2.45 8.05 -6.50
CA ILE A 108 2.95 6.67 -6.49
C ILE A 108 4.47 6.71 -6.63
N TYR A 109 5.16 5.98 -5.77
CA TYR A 109 6.58 5.70 -5.90
C TYR A 109 6.80 4.30 -6.43
N THR A 110 7.47 4.19 -7.57
CA THR A 110 8.06 2.93 -8.04
C THR A 110 9.47 2.87 -7.51
N LEU A 111 9.77 1.84 -6.72
CA LEU A 111 11.01 1.74 -5.93
C LEU A 111 11.73 0.43 -6.22
N ASP A 112 13.06 0.51 -6.22
CA ASP A 112 13.97 -0.63 -6.27
C ASP A 112 15.25 -0.32 -5.49
N ILE A 113 15.85 -1.33 -4.84
CA ILE A 113 17.13 -1.22 -4.11
C ILE A 113 18.14 -2.21 -4.63
N GLU A 114 19.40 -1.82 -4.56
CA GLU A 114 20.53 -2.72 -4.75
C GLU A 114 21.29 -2.95 -3.44
N VAL A 115 21.57 -4.19 -3.16
CA VAL A 115 22.22 -4.62 -1.91
C VAL A 115 23.55 -5.31 -2.24
N ALA A 116 24.59 -5.00 -1.49
CA ALA A 116 25.88 -5.70 -1.63
C ALA A 116 25.68 -7.21 -1.37
N SER A 117 26.12 -8.03 -2.30
CA SER A 117 25.89 -9.48 -2.30
C SER A 117 27.18 -10.29 -2.31
N ASP A 118 28.23 -9.75 -1.71
CA ASP A 118 29.58 -10.38 -1.65
C ASP A 118 29.55 -11.79 -1.00
N GLU A 119 28.61 -12.01 -0.08
CA GLU A 119 28.46 -13.26 0.67
C GLU A 119 27.26 -14.12 0.18
N GLY A 120 26.68 -13.81 -0.98
CA GLY A 120 25.52 -14.48 -1.53
C GLY A 120 24.23 -13.64 -1.44
N PHE A 121 23.06 -14.29 -1.56
CA PHE A 121 21.79 -13.58 -1.53
C PHE A 121 21.53 -12.95 -0.14
N PRO A 122 21.24 -11.65 -0.05
CA PRO A 122 21.09 -10.95 1.22
C PRO A 122 19.95 -11.51 2.07
N ASP A 123 20.21 -11.74 3.35
CA ASP A 123 19.17 -12.12 4.32
C ASP A 123 18.36 -10.90 4.74
N ILE A 124 17.05 -10.93 4.45
CA ILE A 124 16.14 -9.80 4.66
C ILE A 124 16.00 -9.46 6.15
N ARG A 125 15.91 -10.47 7.01
CA ARG A 125 15.65 -10.27 8.45
C ARG A 125 16.84 -9.65 9.18
N SER A 126 18.01 -10.14 8.91
CA SER A 126 19.23 -9.59 9.52
C SER A 126 19.72 -8.30 8.88
N ALA A 127 19.43 -8.12 7.59
CA ALA A 127 19.79 -6.97 6.75
C ALA A 127 21.23 -6.49 6.98
N ARG A 128 22.20 -7.43 7.04
CA ARG A 128 23.60 -7.12 7.37
C ARG A 128 24.36 -6.49 6.22
N SER A 129 24.03 -6.87 5.00
CA SER A 129 24.67 -6.31 3.80
C SER A 129 24.21 -4.88 3.54
N PRO A 130 25.09 -3.95 3.17
CA PRO A 130 24.72 -2.57 2.93
C PRO A 130 23.85 -2.41 1.67
N ILE A 131 22.91 -1.46 1.72
CA ILE A 131 22.24 -0.96 0.54
C ILE A 131 23.23 -0.06 -0.20
N THR A 132 23.46 -0.33 -1.46
CA THR A 132 24.47 0.35 -2.29
C THR A 132 23.87 1.34 -3.28
N SER A 133 22.58 1.20 -3.56
CA SER A 133 21.78 2.16 -4.34
C SER A 133 20.29 2.02 -3.99
N LEU A 134 19.57 3.13 -4.07
CA LEU A 134 18.13 3.19 -3.93
C LEU A 134 17.56 4.12 -4.98
N THR A 135 16.67 3.63 -5.83
CA THR A 135 16.03 4.39 -6.89
C THR A 135 14.53 4.47 -6.68
N ILE A 136 13.97 5.67 -6.81
CA ILE A 136 12.54 5.95 -6.74
C ILE A 136 12.12 6.77 -7.95
N HIS A 137 11.12 6.30 -8.68
CA HIS A 137 10.41 7.11 -9.66
C HIS A 137 9.15 7.71 -9.03
N ASN A 138 8.98 9.03 -9.16
CA ASN A 138 7.81 9.78 -8.70
C ASN A 138 6.81 9.94 -9.85
N SER A 139 5.62 9.37 -9.72
CA SER A 139 4.60 9.34 -10.78
C SER A 139 3.98 10.70 -11.11
N VAL A 140 4.05 11.68 -10.20
CA VAL A 140 3.45 13.02 -10.39
C VAL A 140 4.41 13.95 -11.13
N THR A 141 5.70 13.89 -10.78
CA THR A 141 6.73 14.78 -11.36
C THR A 141 7.49 14.13 -12.52
N ASP A 142 7.33 12.83 -12.71
CA ASP A 142 8.09 11.98 -13.68
C ASP A 142 9.62 12.10 -13.49
N VAL A 143 10.06 12.17 -12.22
CA VAL A 143 11.47 12.31 -11.82
C VAL A 143 11.94 11.04 -11.13
N TYR A 144 13.13 10.59 -11.52
CA TYR A 144 13.88 9.54 -10.80
C TYR A 144 14.77 10.18 -9.75
N TYR A 145 14.53 9.82 -8.49
CA TYR A 145 15.38 10.17 -7.34
C TYR A 145 16.26 8.97 -7.04
N VAL A 146 17.56 9.15 -7.15
CA VAL A 146 18.54 8.08 -7.03
C VAL A 146 19.55 8.43 -5.95
N PHE A 147 19.65 7.57 -4.95
CA PHE A 147 20.61 7.69 -3.84
C PHE A 147 21.71 6.67 -4.04
N GLY A 148 22.97 7.10 -3.98
CA GLY A 148 24.10 6.20 -4.26
C GLY A 148 25.41 6.65 -3.61
N LEU A 149 26.40 5.73 -3.65
CA LEU A 149 27.67 5.83 -2.91
C LEU A 149 28.89 6.13 -3.80
N GLY A 150 28.69 6.31 -5.10
CA GLY A 150 29.74 6.59 -6.06
C GLY A 150 29.33 7.62 -7.08
N GLU A 151 30.29 8.13 -7.85
CA GLU A 151 29.98 9.13 -8.87
C GLU A 151 29.13 8.53 -10.00
N TYR A 152 28.10 9.28 -10.38
CA TYR A 152 27.20 8.97 -11.47
C TYR A 152 26.84 10.25 -12.24
N THR A 153 26.85 10.16 -13.56
CA THR A 153 26.42 11.25 -14.42
C THR A 153 25.23 10.80 -15.27
N PRO A 154 24.05 11.44 -15.10
CA PRO A 154 22.89 11.14 -15.93
C PRO A 154 23.22 11.33 -17.41
N ASN A 155 23.00 10.29 -18.22
CA ASN A 155 23.33 10.29 -19.66
C ASN A 155 22.10 10.02 -20.56
N ASP A 156 20.93 9.80 -19.99
CA ASP A 156 19.69 9.59 -20.72
C ASP A 156 18.88 10.91 -20.80
N PRO A 157 18.80 11.56 -21.97
CA PRO A 157 18.10 12.83 -22.14
C PRO A 157 16.57 12.71 -22.01
N GLU A 158 16.01 11.48 -22.07
CA GLU A 158 14.58 11.24 -21.92
C GLU A 158 14.13 11.13 -20.46
N LYS A 159 15.10 11.04 -19.52
CA LYS A 159 14.82 10.91 -18.10
C LYS A 159 15.26 12.12 -17.30
N THR A 160 14.39 12.60 -16.43
CA THR A 160 14.78 13.56 -15.40
C THR A 160 15.28 12.79 -14.18
N ILE A 161 16.59 12.81 -13.95
CA ILE A 161 17.25 12.10 -12.86
C ILE A 161 17.83 13.12 -11.88
N LYS A 162 17.48 12.98 -10.59
CA LYS A 162 18.11 13.69 -9.47
C LYS A 162 18.94 12.68 -8.70
N TYR A 163 20.24 12.77 -8.86
CA TYR A 163 21.20 11.90 -8.19
C TYR A 163 21.73 12.55 -6.92
N PHE A 164 21.73 11.79 -5.82
CA PHE A 164 22.27 12.17 -4.52
C PHE A 164 23.49 11.30 -4.22
N LEU A 165 24.67 11.90 -4.39
CA LEU A 165 25.93 11.28 -4.01
C LEU A 165 26.13 11.39 -2.51
N CYS A 166 26.38 10.27 -1.84
CA CYS A 166 26.63 10.20 -0.40
C CYS A 166 27.99 9.54 -0.13
N ASP A 167 28.65 9.94 0.93
CA ASP A 167 29.98 9.44 1.30
C ASP A 167 29.94 8.00 1.85
N ASN A 168 28.81 7.62 2.45
CA ASN A 168 28.58 6.30 3.04
C ASN A 168 27.10 5.97 3.13
N GLU A 169 26.78 4.70 3.42
CA GLU A 169 25.43 4.20 3.49
C GLU A 169 24.57 4.87 4.59
N GLU A 170 25.13 5.16 5.76
CA GLU A 170 24.40 5.77 6.86
C GLU A 170 23.89 7.17 6.45
N GLU A 171 24.73 7.96 5.82
CA GLU A 171 24.37 9.25 5.24
C GLU A 171 23.30 9.09 4.15
N MET A 172 23.47 8.13 3.24
CA MET A 172 22.53 7.84 2.17
C MET A 172 21.14 7.49 2.71
N MET A 173 21.08 6.60 3.70
CA MET A 173 19.83 6.16 4.29
C MET A 173 19.17 7.26 5.15
N GLN A 174 19.97 8.10 5.82
CA GLN A 174 19.43 9.26 6.53
C GLN A 174 18.86 10.30 5.56
N LEU A 175 19.59 10.63 4.48
CA LEU A 175 19.13 11.55 3.45
C LEU A 175 17.84 11.06 2.76
N PHE A 176 17.80 9.74 2.47
CA PHE A 176 16.58 9.11 1.95
C PHE A 176 15.40 9.27 2.91
N LEU A 177 15.58 9.00 4.22
CA LEU A 177 14.52 9.15 5.21
C LEU A 177 14.03 10.58 5.34
N ASP A 178 14.93 11.56 5.32
CA ASP A 178 14.58 12.99 5.43
C ASP A 178 13.80 13.43 4.20
N TRP A 179 14.28 13.03 2.99
CA TRP A 179 13.57 13.29 1.74
C TRP A 179 12.19 12.63 1.71
N TRP A 180 12.08 11.37 2.16
CA TRP A 180 10.82 10.63 2.22
C TRP A 180 9.81 11.26 3.19
N LYS A 181 10.26 11.67 4.35
CA LYS A 181 9.41 12.31 5.36
C LYS A 181 8.75 13.59 4.85
N ASP A 182 9.47 14.36 4.04
CA ASP A 182 8.94 15.58 3.41
C ASP A 182 8.04 15.29 2.20
N ASN A 183 8.14 14.08 1.63
CA ASN A 183 7.43 13.67 0.42
C ASN A 183 6.79 12.28 0.58
N PRO A 184 5.94 12.03 1.59
CA PRO A 184 5.42 10.69 1.83
C PRO A 184 4.45 10.27 0.73
N PRO A 185 4.67 9.11 0.03
CA PRO A 185 3.79 8.67 -1.04
C PRO A 185 2.42 8.24 -0.52
N HIS A 186 1.45 8.10 -1.44
CA HIS A 186 0.19 7.43 -1.17
C HIS A 186 0.31 5.92 -1.42
N ILE A 187 1.04 5.57 -2.47
CA ILE A 187 1.25 4.19 -2.90
C ILE A 187 2.75 3.97 -3.16
N ILE A 188 3.25 2.83 -2.72
CA ILE A 188 4.53 2.27 -3.11
C ILE A 188 4.27 1.08 -4.02
N THR A 189 5.02 0.98 -5.10
CA THR A 189 5.07 -0.19 -5.97
C THR A 189 6.51 -0.51 -6.34
N GLY A 190 6.73 -1.69 -6.87
CA GLY A 190 8.02 -2.21 -7.32
C GLY A 190 7.86 -3.68 -7.69
N TRP A 191 8.93 -4.34 -8.07
CA TRP A 191 8.89 -5.75 -8.41
C TRP A 191 9.35 -6.62 -7.23
N ASN A 192 8.41 -7.25 -6.54
CA ASN A 192 8.61 -7.98 -5.27
C ASN A 192 8.94 -7.06 -4.08
N CYS A 193 8.64 -5.77 -4.19
CA CYS A 193 9.01 -4.76 -3.20
C CYS A 193 8.37 -5.00 -1.82
N LYS A 194 7.21 -5.65 -1.76
CA LYS A 194 6.51 -5.97 -0.51
C LYS A 194 7.29 -6.99 0.35
N PHE A 195 7.95 -7.96 -0.30
CA PHE A 195 8.64 -9.05 0.40
C PHE A 195 10.15 -8.98 0.32
N PHE A 196 10.71 -8.02 -0.42
CA PHE A 196 12.15 -7.79 -0.49
C PHE A 196 12.53 -6.35 -0.13
N ASP A 197 12.29 -5.38 -1.00
CA ASP A 197 12.82 -4.01 -0.86
C ASP A 197 12.36 -3.34 0.43
N MET A 198 11.05 -3.28 0.67
CA MET A 198 10.52 -2.58 1.83
C MET A 198 10.91 -3.25 3.16
N PRO A 199 10.84 -4.57 3.32
CA PRO A 199 11.37 -5.22 4.52
C PRO A 199 12.88 -5.01 4.70
N TYR A 200 13.65 -5.07 3.61
CA TYR A 200 15.09 -4.84 3.67
C TYR A 200 15.41 -3.43 4.12
N ILE A 201 14.77 -2.41 3.53
CA ILE A 201 14.93 -0.99 3.94
C ILE A 201 14.61 -0.83 5.43
N VAL A 202 13.46 -1.33 5.90
CA VAL A 202 13.07 -1.19 7.31
C VAL A 202 14.06 -1.87 8.25
N ASN A 203 14.46 -3.12 7.95
CA ASN A 203 15.40 -3.86 8.77
C ASN A 203 16.79 -3.23 8.72
N ARG A 204 17.23 -2.71 7.56
CA ARG A 204 18.51 -2.01 7.43
C ARG A 204 18.54 -0.69 8.19
N LEU A 205 17.46 0.09 8.14
CA LEU A 205 17.33 1.29 8.96
C LEU A 205 17.42 0.98 10.47
N MET A 206 16.77 -0.11 10.92
CA MET A 206 16.90 -0.58 12.29
C MET A 206 18.33 -1.00 12.63
N PHE A 207 19.00 -1.72 11.71
CA PHE A 207 20.41 -2.13 11.89
C PHE A 207 21.34 -0.93 12.03
N LEU A 208 21.13 0.13 11.26
CA LEU A 208 21.89 1.38 11.31
C LEU A 208 21.48 2.30 12.49
N GLY A 209 20.49 1.93 13.29
CA GLY A 209 19.96 2.77 14.38
C GLY A 209 19.16 3.99 13.93
N LEU A 210 18.74 4.02 12.65
CA LEU A 210 17.95 5.09 12.09
C LEU A 210 16.43 4.91 12.35
N ASN A 211 15.69 6.00 12.38
CA ASN A 211 14.26 5.95 12.74
C ASN A 211 13.37 5.54 11.55
N TYR A 212 13.29 4.25 11.28
CA TYR A 212 12.45 3.66 10.22
C TYR A 212 10.96 4.07 10.29
N LYS A 213 10.47 4.54 11.45
CA LYS A 213 9.07 4.97 11.60
C LYS A 213 8.76 6.22 10.79
N HIS A 214 9.76 6.99 10.37
CA HIS A 214 9.61 8.14 9.47
C HIS A 214 9.10 7.75 8.07
N LEU A 215 9.10 6.46 7.71
CA LEU A 215 8.44 5.97 6.50
C LEU A 215 6.90 6.16 6.55
N SER A 216 6.32 6.27 7.75
CA SER A 216 4.90 6.56 7.94
C SER A 216 4.67 8.03 8.27
N PRO A 217 3.69 8.71 7.65
CA PRO A 217 3.32 10.09 7.96
C PRO A 217 3.00 10.33 9.44
N ILE A 218 2.64 9.27 10.16
CA ILE A 218 2.30 9.33 11.59
C ILE A 218 3.23 8.48 12.48
N ASN A 219 4.41 8.15 11.97
CA ASN A 219 5.43 7.35 12.66
C ASN A 219 4.92 5.98 13.14
N LYS A 220 4.10 5.31 12.32
CA LYS A 220 3.52 3.99 12.61
C LYS A 220 3.87 3.00 11.52
N VAL A 221 4.86 2.18 11.81
CA VAL A 221 5.29 1.04 10.99
C VAL A 221 5.23 -0.20 11.88
N PHE A 222 4.66 -1.29 11.39
CA PHE A 222 4.51 -2.53 12.13
C PHE A 222 4.80 -3.74 11.28
N GLU A 223 5.47 -4.69 11.90
CA GLU A 223 5.82 -5.97 11.27
C GLU A 223 4.58 -6.86 11.11
N LYS A 224 4.54 -7.58 10.01
CA LYS A 224 3.60 -8.67 9.73
C LYS A 224 4.37 -9.87 9.21
N ASN A 225 3.91 -11.05 9.58
CA ASN A 225 4.42 -12.32 9.06
C ASN A 225 3.29 -13.08 8.37
N VAL A 226 3.58 -13.70 7.23
CA VAL A 226 2.64 -14.51 6.47
C VAL A 226 3.33 -15.75 5.93
N ILE A 227 2.62 -16.88 5.99
CA ILE A 227 3.12 -18.12 5.40
C ILE A 227 2.65 -18.20 3.94
N ILE A 228 3.58 -18.18 3.00
CA ILE A 228 3.33 -18.33 1.56
C ILE A 228 4.07 -19.58 1.07
N ALA A 229 3.35 -20.53 0.50
CA ALA A 229 3.91 -21.79 0.01
C ALA A 229 4.80 -22.51 1.05
N GLY A 230 4.39 -22.48 2.33
CA GLY A 230 5.11 -23.09 3.44
C GLY A 230 6.34 -22.31 3.95
N ARG A 231 6.62 -21.13 3.42
CA ARG A 231 7.70 -20.25 3.85
C ARG A 231 7.17 -19.07 4.64
N ASP A 232 7.83 -18.76 5.75
CA ASP A 232 7.53 -17.57 6.55
C ASP A 232 8.15 -16.33 5.87
N ASN A 233 7.28 -15.39 5.51
CA ASN A 233 7.65 -14.14 4.85
C ASN A 233 7.31 -12.96 5.76
N GLN A 234 8.31 -12.12 6.02
CA GLN A 234 8.17 -10.88 6.75
C GLN A 234 7.81 -9.74 5.78
N TYR A 235 6.90 -8.89 6.18
CA TYR A 235 6.63 -7.62 5.51
C TYR A 235 6.19 -6.56 6.52
N TYR A 236 6.16 -5.30 6.11
CA TYR A 236 5.81 -4.20 6.99
C TYR A 236 4.56 -3.47 6.50
N GLY A 237 3.65 -3.17 7.43
CA GLY A 237 2.56 -2.24 7.21
C GLY A 237 3.00 -0.83 7.59
N ILE A 238 2.83 0.11 6.68
CA ILE A 238 3.16 1.53 6.87
C ILE A 238 1.85 2.30 6.92
N ILE A 239 1.47 2.77 8.11
CA ILE A 239 0.21 3.50 8.24
C ILE A 239 0.25 4.80 7.43
N GLY A 240 -0.74 4.98 6.58
CA GLY A 240 -0.85 6.13 5.69
C GLY A 240 -0.24 5.93 4.30
N VAL A 241 0.39 4.77 4.03
CA VAL A 241 0.99 4.42 2.75
C VAL A 241 0.55 3.02 2.36
N SER A 242 0.06 2.83 1.14
CA SER A 242 -0.33 1.51 0.62
C SER A 242 0.81 0.89 -0.17
N ILE A 243 1.09 -0.40 0.05
CA ILE A 243 2.10 -1.14 -0.72
C ILE A 243 1.37 -2.04 -1.73
N LEU A 244 1.46 -1.69 -3.00
CA LEU A 244 0.87 -2.43 -4.12
C LEU A 244 2.00 -3.05 -4.96
N ASP A 245 2.43 -4.24 -4.57
CA ASP A 245 3.50 -4.94 -5.27
C ASP A 245 3.11 -5.29 -6.72
N TYR A 246 3.90 -4.84 -7.69
CA TYR A 246 3.55 -5.00 -9.10
C TYR A 246 3.56 -6.46 -9.57
N ILE A 247 4.40 -7.32 -8.98
CA ILE A 247 4.37 -8.76 -9.29
C ILE A 247 3.07 -9.41 -8.86
N ASP A 248 2.49 -8.97 -7.73
CA ASP A 248 1.20 -9.47 -7.25
C ASP A 248 0.06 -9.01 -8.16
N LEU A 249 0.10 -7.75 -8.61
CA LEU A 249 -0.84 -7.21 -9.60
C LEU A 249 -0.74 -7.96 -10.91
N TYR A 250 0.48 -8.13 -11.42
CA TYR A 250 0.74 -8.85 -12.66
C TYR A 250 0.19 -10.27 -12.61
N LYS A 251 0.50 -11.04 -11.57
CA LYS A 251 0.01 -12.42 -11.40
C LYS A 251 -1.51 -12.51 -11.27
N LYS A 252 -2.13 -11.55 -10.57
CA LYS A 252 -3.58 -11.58 -10.30
C LYS A 252 -4.42 -11.19 -11.53
N TYR A 253 -3.96 -10.21 -12.31
CA TYR A 253 -4.76 -9.61 -13.38
C TYR A 253 -4.29 -9.95 -14.79
N THR A 254 -3.20 -10.73 -14.95
CA THR A 254 -2.82 -11.31 -16.22
C THR A 254 -3.15 -12.80 -16.20
N TYR A 255 -4.12 -13.22 -17.00
CA TYR A 255 -4.62 -14.61 -17.02
C TYR A 255 -3.68 -15.61 -17.73
N LYS A 256 -2.41 -15.24 -17.95
CA LYS A 256 -1.41 -16.07 -18.62
C LYS A 256 -0.34 -16.50 -17.64
N ASN A 257 -0.19 -17.79 -17.43
CA ASN A 257 0.96 -18.32 -16.72
C ASN A 257 2.24 -18.06 -17.52
N ARG A 258 3.28 -17.62 -16.83
CA ARG A 258 4.60 -17.36 -17.37
C ARG A 258 5.60 -18.42 -16.91
N GLU A 259 6.60 -18.70 -17.72
CA GLU A 259 7.68 -19.64 -17.38
C GLU A 259 8.54 -19.08 -16.22
N SER A 260 8.69 -17.77 -16.17
CA SER A 260 9.39 -17.05 -15.10
C SER A 260 8.67 -15.76 -14.75
N TYR A 261 8.73 -15.36 -13.47
CA TYR A 261 8.24 -14.07 -12.95
C TYR A 261 9.40 -13.16 -12.54
N ARG A 262 10.60 -13.36 -13.07
CA ARG A 262 11.70 -12.41 -12.92
C ARG A 262 11.40 -11.15 -13.73
N LEU A 263 11.80 -9.99 -13.23
CA LEU A 263 11.50 -8.70 -13.86
C LEU A 263 12.05 -8.62 -15.29
N ASP A 264 13.29 -9.09 -15.51
CA ASP A 264 13.93 -9.14 -16.82
C ASP A 264 13.14 -9.97 -17.85
N TYR A 265 12.66 -11.15 -17.43
CA TYR A 265 11.85 -12.02 -18.29
C TYR A 265 10.49 -11.36 -18.63
N ILE A 266 9.82 -10.81 -17.63
CA ILE A 266 8.53 -10.15 -17.86
C ILE A 266 8.70 -8.87 -18.69
N GLY A 267 9.75 -8.09 -18.43
CA GLY A 267 10.11 -6.93 -19.26
C GLY A 267 10.35 -7.31 -20.72
N GLN A 268 11.08 -8.41 -20.97
CA GLN A 268 11.28 -8.91 -22.33
C GLN A 268 9.98 -9.35 -22.99
N VAL A 269 9.16 -10.13 -22.30
CA VAL A 269 7.92 -10.68 -22.85
C VAL A 269 6.88 -9.59 -23.11
N GLU A 270 6.73 -8.64 -22.19
CA GLU A 270 5.69 -7.61 -22.28
C GLU A 270 6.12 -6.37 -23.06
N LEU A 271 7.37 -5.97 -22.95
CA LEU A 271 7.86 -4.68 -23.48
C LEU A 271 8.89 -4.85 -24.60
N GLY A 272 9.42 -6.06 -24.81
CA GLY A 272 10.62 -6.27 -25.64
C GLY A 272 11.89 -5.69 -25.02
N MET A 273 11.83 -5.37 -23.72
CA MET A 273 12.93 -4.78 -22.94
C MET A 273 13.38 -5.81 -21.91
N GLY A 274 14.46 -6.52 -22.19
CA GLY A 274 15.10 -7.42 -21.21
C GLY A 274 16.47 -6.90 -20.81
N LYS A 275 17.05 -7.50 -19.75
CA LYS A 275 18.46 -7.31 -19.43
C LYS A 275 19.29 -7.80 -20.61
N VAL A 276 20.34 -7.10 -20.94
CA VAL A 276 21.37 -7.59 -21.87
C VAL A 276 21.98 -8.83 -21.20
N THR A 277 21.72 -9.99 -21.79
CA THR A 277 21.85 -11.33 -21.21
C THR A 277 23.27 -11.74 -20.80
N ASP A 278 24.29 -10.99 -21.13
CA ASP A 278 25.68 -11.36 -20.84
C ASP A 278 26.18 -10.88 -19.46
N ASP A 279 25.40 -10.06 -18.75
CA ASP A 279 25.83 -9.41 -17.51
C ASP A 279 25.25 -10.00 -16.20
N ALA A 280 24.43 -11.04 -16.27
CA ALA A 280 23.81 -11.63 -15.06
C ALA A 280 24.88 -12.21 -14.07
N VAL A 281 26.04 -12.58 -14.56
CA VAL A 281 27.18 -13.03 -13.74
C VAL A 281 28.07 -11.85 -13.29
N ALA A 282 28.06 -10.75 -14.06
CA ALA A 282 28.82 -9.54 -13.75
C ALA A 282 28.11 -8.63 -12.73
N GLY A 283 26.78 -8.74 -12.59
CA GLY A 283 25.95 -7.85 -11.76
C GLY A 283 26.38 -7.77 -10.29
N TYR A 284 26.81 -8.90 -9.72
CA TYR A 284 27.20 -8.99 -8.31
C TYR A 284 28.39 -8.10 -7.89
N ASN A 285 29.19 -7.62 -8.83
CA ASN A 285 30.36 -6.78 -8.57
C ASN A 285 30.34 -5.42 -9.29
N LEU A 286 29.27 -5.08 -10.02
CA LEU A 286 29.22 -3.83 -10.79
C LEU A 286 29.40 -2.59 -9.90
N TYR A 287 28.87 -2.59 -8.70
CA TYR A 287 29.04 -1.47 -7.75
C TYR A 287 30.51 -1.20 -7.38
N LYS A 288 31.44 -2.19 -7.60
CA LYS A 288 32.89 -2.05 -7.37
C LYS A 288 33.66 -1.78 -8.65
N THR A 289 33.18 -2.19 -9.81
CA THR A 289 33.93 -2.19 -11.08
C THR A 289 33.48 -1.14 -12.07
N ASP A 290 32.16 -0.85 -12.10
CA ASP A 290 31.56 0.12 -13.01
C ASP A 290 30.30 0.72 -12.35
N TYR A 291 30.51 1.73 -11.52
CA TYR A 291 29.45 2.33 -10.74
C TYR A 291 28.42 3.07 -11.61
N GLN A 292 28.85 3.66 -12.75
CA GLN A 292 27.97 4.29 -13.72
C GLN A 292 26.94 3.27 -14.23
N LYS A 293 27.41 2.12 -14.73
CA LYS A 293 26.55 1.06 -15.25
C LYS A 293 25.69 0.43 -14.14
N PHE A 294 26.18 0.36 -12.91
CA PHE A 294 25.45 -0.13 -11.76
C PHE A 294 24.20 0.72 -11.45
N ILE A 295 24.36 2.05 -11.44
CA ILE A 295 23.23 2.95 -11.23
C ILE A 295 22.24 2.91 -12.41
N GLU A 296 22.74 2.85 -13.64
CA GLU A 296 21.88 2.70 -14.84
C GLU A 296 21.05 1.42 -14.76
N TYR A 297 21.61 0.35 -14.20
CA TYR A 297 20.93 -0.91 -13.98
C TYR A 297 19.78 -0.77 -12.98
N ASN A 298 20.01 -0.17 -11.79
CA ASN A 298 19.00 0.06 -10.77
C ASN A 298 17.86 0.98 -11.31
N ILE A 299 18.21 2.06 -12.06
CA ILE A 299 17.21 2.91 -12.73
C ILE A 299 16.39 2.11 -13.74
N LYS A 300 17.05 1.19 -14.47
CA LYS A 300 16.41 0.35 -15.48
C LYS A 300 15.34 -0.57 -14.88
N ASP A 301 15.60 -1.15 -13.73
CA ASP A 301 14.64 -2.02 -13.05
C ASP A 301 13.37 -1.23 -12.64
N VAL A 302 13.52 -0.01 -12.11
CA VAL A 302 12.40 0.90 -11.86
C VAL A 302 11.67 1.31 -13.14
N GLU A 303 12.41 1.61 -14.22
CA GLU A 303 11.84 1.96 -15.54
C GLU A 303 11.00 0.84 -16.12
N ILE A 304 11.44 -0.43 -16.00
CA ILE A 304 10.69 -1.58 -16.51
C ILE A 304 9.34 -1.67 -15.80
N VAL A 305 9.30 -1.54 -14.47
CA VAL A 305 8.02 -1.56 -13.71
C VAL A 305 7.12 -0.41 -14.13
N LYS A 306 7.66 0.81 -14.26
CA LYS A 306 6.92 1.98 -14.75
C LYS A 306 6.31 1.70 -16.13
N LYS A 307 7.12 1.22 -17.09
CA LYS A 307 6.65 0.93 -18.46
C LYS A 307 5.66 -0.23 -18.52
N LEU A 308 5.79 -1.22 -17.63
CA LEU A 308 4.76 -2.27 -17.48
C LEU A 308 3.43 -1.65 -17.07
N ASP A 309 3.42 -0.74 -16.09
CA ASP A 309 2.19 -0.07 -15.67
C ASP A 309 1.67 0.89 -16.74
N ASP A 310 2.53 1.62 -17.45
CA ASP A 310 2.13 2.46 -18.57
C ASP A 310 1.38 1.68 -19.65
N LYS A 311 1.81 0.44 -19.92
CA LYS A 311 1.17 -0.46 -20.89
C LYS A 311 -0.09 -1.13 -20.34
N MET A 312 -0.04 -1.63 -19.11
CA MET A 312 -1.04 -2.56 -18.57
C MET A 312 -2.08 -1.86 -17.70
N LYS A 313 -1.76 -0.68 -17.16
CA LYS A 313 -2.64 0.14 -16.31
C LYS A 313 -3.19 -0.61 -15.09
N LEU A 314 -2.39 -1.49 -14.47
CA LEU A 314 -2.85 -2.30 -13.34
C LEU A 314 -3.03 -1.48 -12.08
N LEU A 315 -2.21 -0.45 -11.85
CA LEU A 315 -2.39 0.46 -10.71
C LEU A 315 -3.68 1.28 -10.88
N ASP A 316 -3.97 1.78 -12.07
CA ASP A 316 -5.23 2.49 -12.35
C ASP A 316 -6.44 1.57 -12.14
N LEU A 317 -6.33 0.30 -12.54
CA LEU A 317 -7.37 -0.71 -12.30
C LEU A 317 -7.64 -0.89 -10.80
N ILE A 318 -6.58 -1.05 -9.98
CA ILE A 318 -6.73 -1.23 -8.54
C ILE A 318 -7.35 0.00 -7.88
N ILE A 319 -6.89 1.19 -8.23
CA ILE A 319 -7.41 2.44 -7.71
C ILE A 319 -8.90 2.57 -8.05
N THR A 320 -9.28 2.26 -9.29
CA THR A 320 -10.69 2.25 -9.71
C THR A 320 -11.51 1.26 -8.90
N ILE A 321 -11.05 0.00 -8.78
CA ILE A 321 -11.77 -1.01 -7.99
C ILE A 321 -11.91 -0.57 -6.53
N ALA A 322 -10.86 0.02 -5.94
CA ALA A 322 -10.89 0.47 -4.55
C ALA A 322 -11.95 1.54 -4.31
N TYR A 323 -12.04 2.54 -5.18
CA TYR A 323 -13.04 3.60 -5.04
C TYR A 323 -14.45 3.14 -5.36
N GLU A 324 -14.65 2.35 -6.42
CA GLU A 324 -15.94 1.76 -6.75
C GLU A 324 -16.48 0.83 -5.65
N SER A 325 -15.57 0.15 -4.95
CA SER A 325 -15.91 -0.74 -3.84
C SER A 325 -15.89 -0.06 -2.47
N GLN A 326 -15.44 1.18 -2.39
CA GLN A 326 -15.25 1.97 -1.16
C GLN A 326 -14.36 1.24 -0.13
N VAL A 327 -13.17 0.82 -0.55
CA VAL A 327 -12.14 0.16 0.28
C VAL A 327 -10.78 0.85 0.11
N ASN A 328 -9.82 0.60 1.00
CA ASN A 328 -8.44 1.02 0.76
C ASN A 328 -7.81 0.27 -0.42
N PHE A 329 -6.76 0.82 -1.02
CA PHE A 329 -6.09 0.23 -2.19
C PHE A 329 -5.60 -1.21 -1.94
N GLU A 330 -4.97 -1.47 -0.78
CA GLU A 330 -4.50 -2.83 -0.43
C GLU A 330 -5.65 -3.83 -0.23
N ASP A 331 -6.83 -3.36 0.15
CA ASP A 331 -7.99 -4.23 0.42
C ASP A 331 -8.52 -4.91 -0.85
N VAL A 332 -8.23 -4.36 -2.03
CA VAL A 332 -8.59 -4.95 -3.33
C VAL A 332 -7.94 -6.32 -3.56
N PHE A 333 -6.81 -6.60 -2.89
CA PHE A 333 -6.22 -7.94 -2.92
C PHE A 333 -7.07 -9.00 -2.20
N SER A 334 -8.00 -8.58 -1.33
CA SER A 334 -8.97 -9.46 -0.65
C SER A 334 -10.36 -9.39 -1.31
N PRO A 335 -10.71 -10.33 -2.20
CA PRO A 335 -12.04 -10.35 -2.83
C PRO A 335 -13.17 -10.36 -1.81
N VAL A 336 -12.99 -11.06 -0.69
CA VAL A 336 -13.99 -11.14 0.39
C VAL A 336 -14.28 -9.75 0.94
N LYS A 337 -13.24 -8.98 1.29
CA LYS A 337 -13.40 -7.63 1.84
C LYS A 337 -14.05 -6.67 0.84
N THR A 338 -13.64 -6.75 -0.42
CA THR A 338 -14.21 -5.96 -1.51
C THR A 338 -15.71 -6.23 -1.67
N TRP A 339 -16.11 -7.50 -1.76
CA TRP A 339 -17.52 -7.88 -1.87
C TRP A 339 -18.32 -7.55 -0.61
N GLU A 340 -17.76 -7.70 0.58
CA GLU A 340 -18.42 -7.29 1.82
C GLU A 340 -18.76 -5.80 1.83
N CYS A 341 -17.86 -4.93 1.36
CA CYS A 341 -18.12 -3.50 1.28
C CYS A 341 -19.15 -3.15 0.21
N ILE A 342 -19.06 -3.77 -0.99
CA ILE A 342 -20.07 -3.58 -2.05
C ILE A 342 -21.47 -3.99 -1.55
N ILE A 343 -21.61 -5.16 -0.95
CA ILE A 343 -22.87 -5.67 -0.43
C ILE A 343 -23.37 -4.77 0.72
N TYR A 344 -22.48 -4.35 1.62
CA TYR A 344 -22.82 -3.44 2.72
C TYR A 344 -23.43 -2.14 2.19
N ASN A 345 -22.79 -1.49 1.23
CA ASN A 345 -23.26 -0.23 0.67
C ASN A 345 -24.58 -0.42 -0.10
N PHE A 346 -24.67 -1.46 -0.94
CA PHE A 346 -25.89 -1.77 -1.69
C PHE A 346 -27.11 -2.02 -0.78
N LEU A 347 -26.94 -2.73 0.33
CA LEU A 347 -28.01 -2.99 1.29
C LEU A 347 -28.35 -1.74 2.11
N LYS A 348 -27.35 -0.97 2.52
CA LYS A 348 -27.52 0.29 3.25
C LYS A 348 -28.39 1.28 2.49
N ASP A 349 -28.17 1.42 1.18
CA ASP A 349 -28.96 2.31 0.30
C ASP A 349 -30.44 1.90 0.23
N GLN A 350 -30.73 0.64 0.52
CA GLN A 350 -32.11 0.11 0.58
C GLN A 350 -32.69 0.09 2.01
N ASN A 351 -32.00 0.68 2.99
CA ASN A 351 -32.31 0.60 4.42
C ASN A 351 -32.37 -0.85 4.93
N ILE A 352 -31.48 -1.70 4.43
CA ILE A 352 -31.31 -3.08 4.90
C ILE A 352 -30.00 -3.19 5.65
N ALA A 353 -30.04 -3.65 6.90
CA ALA A 353 -28.84 -3.87 7.67
C ALA A 353 -28.26 -5.26 7.36
N VAL A 354 -26.93 -5.29 7.12
CA VAL A 354 -26.22 -6.58 6.95
C VAL A 354 -26.31 -7.40 8.22
N PRO A 355 -26.46 -8.72 8.12
CA PRO A 355 -26.45 -9.58 9.28
C PRO A 355 -25.09 -9.55 9.98
N ASN A 356 -25.11 -9.64 11.33
CA ASN A 356 -23.89 -9.82 12.07
C ASN A 356 -23.31 -11.21 11.75
N LYS A 357 -22.04 -11.27 11.37
CA LYS A 357 -21.32 -12.55 11.29
C LYS A 357 -21.16 -13.10 12.71
N ARG A 358 -21.79 -14.22 13.00
CA ARG A 358 -21.44 -14.98 14.18
C ARG A 358 -20.03 -15.55 13.97
N SER A 359 -19.14 -15.32 14.93
CA SER A 359 -17.80 -15.87 15.01
C SER A 359 -17.79 -17.38 15.00
#